data_205f1a3e72bed0c4d8173c7d945cbead
#
_entry.id   205f1a3e72bed0c4d8173c7d945cbead
#
_cell.length_a   1.000
_cell.length_b   1.000
_cell.length_c   1.000
_cell.angle_alpha   90.00
_cell.angle_beta   90.00
_cell.angle_gamma   90.00
#
_symmetry.space_group_name_H-M   'P 1'
#
loop_
_entity.id
_entity.type
_entity.pdbx_description
1 polymer ?
#
loop_
_entity_poly.entity_id
_entity_poly.type
_entity_poly.pdbx_seq_one_letter_code
_entity_poly.pdbx_strand_id
1 'polypeptide(L)'
;MHKLDSFDRVLVSLSGGIDSAALLYMVAKQYTITHRTTEIYAITGYGKPDTLEAAKFVWGYVKNKFGRLNWKTHFDYDNYYDKSYYSHRGKADHEHRSIFMEEHNIKDVLHGRVKTTLTEEQLKQCETQYPQAVSKLLLNSHVIETKKTYMPQNRWEYTIHRPISNYTKSMVVDYIKEHNANELLTETIS
;
A
#
# COMPACT_ATOMS: atom_id res chain seq x y z
N MET A 1 -3.54 -16.45 -0.04
CA MET A 1 -3.40 -15.16 -0.75
C MET A 1 -4.14 -15.28 -2.07
N HIS A 2 -4.97 -14.31 -2.40
CA HIS A 2 -5.59 -14.29 -3.72
C HIS A 2 -4.51 -14.17 -4.78
N LYS A 3 -4.74 -14.82 -5.91
CA LYS A 3 -3.83 -14.81 -7.04
C LYS A 3 -3.71 -13.35 -7.50
N LEU A 4 -2.52 -12.78 -7.35
CA LEU A 4 -2.23 -11.48 -7.92
C LEU A 4 -2.19 -11.67 -9.42
N ASP A 5 -3.02 -10.91 -10.12
CA ASP A 5 -3.06 -10.95 -11.57
C ASP A 5 -1.71 -10.48 -12.15
N SER A 6 -1.46 -10.87 -13.37
CA SER A 6 -0.31 -10.37 -14.10
C SER A 6 -0.58 -8.94 -14.53
N PHE A 7 0.09 -7.99 -13.90
CA PHE A 7 0.08 -6.59 -14.30
C PHE A 7 1.34 -6.27 -15.10
N ASP A 8 1.24 -5.40 -16.09
CA ASP A 8 2.42 -4.87 -16.77
C ASP A 8 3.21 -3.96 -15.82
N ARG A 9 2.49 -3.15 -15.07
CA ARG A 9 2.99 -2.21 -14.07
C ARG A 9 2.14 -2.23 -12.84
N VAL A 10 2.77 -2.24 -11.68
CA VAL A 10 2.07 -2.23 -10.39
C VAL A 10 2.71 -1.24 -9.43
N LEU A 11 1.88 -0.48 -8.72
CA LEU A 11 2.28 0.42 -7.66
C LEU A 11 1.93 -0.18 -6.31
N VAL A 12 2.91 -0.32 -5.42
CA VAL A 12 2.68 -0.73 -4.03
C VAL A 12 2.70 0.50 -3.13
N SER A 13 1.61 0.72 -2.40
CA SER A 13 1.54 1.78 -1.41
C SER A 13 2.27 1.35 -0.14
N LEU A 14 3.44 1.94 0.11
CA LEU A 14 4.27 1.70 1.29
C LEU A 14 4.00 2.77 2.35
N SER A 15 3.51 2.36 3.51
CA SER A 15 3.24 3.25 4.63
C SER A 15 4.30 3.17 5.74
N GLY A 16 5.37 2.40 5.55
CA GLY A 16 6.32 2.07 6.60
C GLY A 16 5.81 1.07 7.65
N GLY A 17 4.53 0.71 7.60
CA GLY A 17 3.92 -0.26 8.51
C GLY A 17 4.06 -1.71 8.02
N ILE A 18 3.96 -2.65 8.98
CA ILE A 18 4.16 -4.09 8.74
C ILE A 18 3.23 -4.66 7.66
N ASP A 19 2.00 -4.15 7.53
CA ASP A 19 1.04 -4.69 6.57
C ASP A 19 1.46 -4.39 5.12
N SER A 20 1.93 -3.17 4.85
CA SER A 20 2.45 -2.79 3.53
C SER A 20 3.80 -3.45 3.23
N ALA A 21 4.63 -3.68 4.26
CA ALA A 21 5.89 -4.42 4.15
C ALA A 21 5.64 -5.88 3.77
N ALA A 22 4.74 -6.56 4.48
CA ALA A 22 4.34 -7.92 4.17
C ALA A 22 3.74 -8.03 2.76
N LEU A 23 2.89 -7.08 2.36
CA LEU A 23 2.34 -7.06 1.02
C LEU A 23 3.44 -6.98 -0.04
N LEU A 24 4.38 -6.04 0.09
CA LEU A 24 5.49 -5.93 -0.88
C LEU A 24 6.31 -7.22 -0.95
N TYR A 25 6.58 -7.83 0.21
CA TYR A 25 7.30 -9.11 0.28
C TYR A 25 6.52 -10.24 -0.43
N MET A 26 5.22 -10.35 -0.16
CA MET A 26 4.33 -11.36 -0.79
C MET A 26 4.29 -11.19 -2.31
N VAL A 27 4.15 -9.97 -2.78
CA VAL A 27 4.15 -9.61 -4.21
C VAL A 27 5.47 -10.01 -4.85
N ALA A 28 6.59 -9.58 -4.27
CA ALA A 28 7.92 -9.89 -4.78
C ALA A 28 8.15 -11.41 -4.84
N LYS A 29 7.80 -12.13 -3.79
CA LYS A 29 7.91 -13.60 -3.75
C LYS A 29 7.08 -14.25 -4.86
N GLN A 30 5.83 -13.86 -5.02
CA GLN A 30 4.96 -14.42 -6.05
C GLN A 30 5.47 -14.10 -7.46
N TYR A 31 5.86 -12.84 -7.72
CA TYR A 31 6.33 -12.41 -9.03
C TYR A 31 7.67 -13.04 -9.43
N THR A 32 8.50 -13.40 -8.46
CA THR A 32 9.74 -14.17 -8.74
C THR A 32 9.44 -15.47 -9.47
N ILE A 33 8.29 -16.08 -9.20
CA ILE A 33 7.90 -17.36 -9.80
C ILE A 33 7.12 -17.15 -11.09
N THR A 34 6.21 -16.15 -11.15
CA THR A 34 5.17 -16.09 -12.18
C THR A 34 5.22 -14.85 -13.08
N HIS A 35 5.71 -13.71 -12.59
CA HIS A 35 5.54 -12.41 -13.25
C HIS A 35 6.79 -11.53 -13.21
N ARG A 36 7.95 -12.10 -13.61
CA ARG A 36 9.25 -11.41 -13.53
C ARG A 36 9.36 -10.15 -14.37
N THR A 37 8.51 -10.01 -15.39
CA THR A 37 8.51 -8.86 -16.30
C THR A 37 7.69 -7.69 -15.79
N THR A 38 6.82 -7.91 -14.78
CA THR A 38 6.03 -6.84 -14.19
C THR A 38 6.93 -5.75 -13.62
N GLU A 39 6.70 -4.52 -14.02
CA GLU A 39 7.38 -3.36 -13.45
C GLU A 39 6.82 -3.03 -12.06
N ILE A 40 7.68 -3.02 -11.05
CA ILE A 40 7.28 -2.79 -9.65
C ILE A 40 7.71 -1.40 -9.23
N TYR A 41 6.73 -0.61 -8.84
CA TYR A 41 6.88 0.73 -8.29
C TYR A 41 6.41 0.75 -6.84
N ALA A 42 6.95 1.65 -6.04
CA ALA A 42 6.42 1.93 -4.71
C ALA A 42 6.22 3.42 -4.53
N ILE A 43 5.24 3.76 -3.69
CA ILE A 43 4.98 5.14 -3.29
C ILE A 43 4.74 5.21 -1.80
N THR A 44 5.40 6.18 -1.16
CA THR A 44 5.19 6.50 0.25
C THR A 44 4.55 7.88 0.35
N GLY A 45 3.39 7.91 1.01
CA GLY A 45 2.69 9.15 1.32
C GLY A 45 3.34 9.89 2.49
N TYR A 46 2.87 11.12 2.69
CA TYR A 46 3.29 11.91 3.83
C TYR A 46 3.02 11.16 5.15
N GLY A 47 4.01 11.10 5.99
CA GLY A 47 3.96 10.49 7.30
C GLY A 47 4.85 11.21 8.29
N LYS A 48 5.07 10.60 9.44
CA LYS A 48 6.14 10.98 10.34
C LYS A 48 7.48 10.63 9.66
N PRO A 49 8.60 11.32 9.99
CA PRO A 49 9.92 10.98 9.45
C PRO A 49 10.24 9.48 9.54
N ASP A 50 9.90 8.85 10.67
CA ASP A 50 10.11 7.43 10.89
C ASP A 50 9.37 6.55 9.88
N THR A 51 8.21 7.00 9.37
CA THR A 51 7.42 6.30 8.35
C THR A 51 8.17 6.20 7.02
N LEU A 52 8.82 7.28 6.64
CA LEU A 52 9.58 7.34 5.39
C LEU A 52 10.82 6.44 5.47
N GLU A 53 11.57 6.52 6.56
CA GLU A 53 12.76 5.69 6.76
C GLU A 53 12.40 4.19 6.81
N ALA A 54 11.32 3.84 7.50
CA ALA A 54 10.80 2.48 7.51
C ALA A 54 10.39 2.00 6.09
N ALA A 55 9.73 2.86 5.30
CA ALA A 55 9.36 2.52 3.93
C ALA A 55 10.58 2.34 3.02
N LYS A 56 11.60 3.19 3.14
CA LYS A 56 12.87 3.04 2.42
C LYS A 56 13.59 1.75 2.80
N PHE A 57 13.63 1.44 4.09
CA PHE A 57 14.19 0.17 4.56
C PHE A 57 13.45 -1.02 3.92
N VAL A 58 12.13 -1.05 4.02
CA VAL A 58 11.31 -2.14 3.44
C VAL A 58 11.57 -2.30 1.95
N TRP A 59 11.58 -1.20 1.20
CA TRP A 59 11.87 -1.21 -0.23
C TRP A 59 13.25 -1.80 -0.52
N GLY A 60 14.28 -1.32 0.16
CA GLY A 60 15.65 -1.78 0.01
C GLY A 60 15.82 -3.26 0.37
N TYR A 61 15.26 -3.68 1.51
CA TYR A 61 15.30 -5.06 1.97
C TYR A 61 14.67 -6.03 0.96
N VAL A 62 13.45 -5.75 0.53
CA VAL A 62 12.72 -6.63 -0.39
C VAL A 62 13.37 -6.63 -1.78
N LYS A 63 13.79 -5.47 -2.27
CA LYS A 63 14.52 -5.35 -3.54
C LYS A 63 15.82 -6.15 -3.53
N ASN A 64 16.59 -6.09 -2.46
CA ASN A 64 17.84 -6.85 -2.34
C ASN A 64 17.57 -8.36 -2.31
N LYS A 65 16.54 -8.79 -1.58
CA LYS A 65 16.17 -10.21 -1.47
C LYS A 65 15.65 -10.80 -2.79
N PHE A 66 14.96 -10.01 -3.59
CA PHE A 66 14.33 -10.42 -4.86
C PHE A 66 14.87 -9.64 -6.07
N GLY A 67 16.17 -9.42 -6.11
CA GLY A 67 16.84 -8.52 -7.06
C GLY A 67 16.68 -8.85 -8.54
N ARG A 68 16.14 -10.02 -8.88
CA ARG A 68 15.89 -10.43 -10.29
C ARG A 68 14.57 -9.89 -10.88
N LEU A 69 13.74 -9.23 -10.06
CA LEU A 69 12.50 -8.63 -10.51
C LEU A 69 12.75 -7.28 -11.20
N ASN A 70 11.76 -6.83 -11.96
CA ASN A 70 11.85 -5.56 -12.67
C ASN A 70 11.48 -4.37 -11.75
N TRP A 71 12.38 -4.11 -10.79
CA TRP A 71 12.28 -3.00 -9.87
C TRP A 71 12.48 -1.67 -10.58
N LYS A 72 11.54 -0.75 -10.43
CA LYS A 72 11.63 0.58 -11.04
C LYS A 72 12.02 1.63 -10.00
N THR A 73 11.06 2.27 -9.37
CA THR A 73 11.37 3.34 -8.44
C THR A 73 10.49 3.32 -7.21
N HIS A 74 11.04 3.81 -6.12
CA HIS A 74 10.30 4.21 -4.92
C HIS A 74 10.23 5.74 -4.90
N PHE A 75 9.02 6.26 -4.97
CA PHE A 75 8.74 7.68 -4.90
C PHE A 75 8.25 8.03 -3.50
N ASP A 76 8.93 8.96 -2.85
CA ASP A 76 8.45 9.60 -1.63
C ASP A 76 8.10 11.05 -1.93
N TYR A 77 7.00 11.55 -1.37
CA TYR A 77 6.57 12.93 -1.57
C TYR A 77 6.62 13.78 -0.29
N ASP A 78 7.36 13.34 0.73
CA ASP A 78 7.59 14.11 1.96
C ASP A 78 8.26 15.46 1.71
N ASN A 79 9.06 15.56 0.65
CA ASN A 79 9.78 16.80 0.30
C ASN A 79 8.89 17.85 -0.37
N TYR A 80 7.64 17.54 -0.70
CA TYR A 80 6.73 18.44 -1.40
C TYR A 80 5.75 19.18 -0.50
N TYR A 81 5.78 18.93 0.82
CA TYR A 81 4.81 19.49 1.74
C TYR A 81 5.30 20.75 2.45
N ASP A 82 4.70 21.88 2.11
CA ASP A 82 4.58 23.02 3.02
C ASP A 82 3.60 22.63 4.15
N LYS A 83 4.07 22.75 5.41
CA LYS A 83 3.29 22.40 6.62
C LYS A 83 1.97 23.16 6.77
N SER A 84 1.74 24.22 5.97
CA SER A 84 0.49 24.99 5.93
C SER A 84 -0.70 24.23 5.30
N TYR A 85 -0.46 23.11 4.61
CA TYR A 85 -1.46 22.34 3.86
C TYR A 85 -2.16 21.21 4.65
N TYR A 86 -1.99 21.12 5.95
CA TYR A 86 -2.54 20.05 6.77
C TYR A 86 -4.07 19.83 6.66
N SER A 87 -4.84 20.87 6.33
CA SER A 87 -6.29 20.77 6.16
C SER A 87 -6.72 20.06 4.85
N HIS A 88 -5.80 19.84 3.91
CA HIS A 88 -6.08 19.24 2.60
C HIS A 88 -5.27 17.98 2.33
N ARG A 89 -4.70 17.38 3.36
CA ARG A 89 -3.77 16.24 3.30
C ARG A 89 -4.23 15.11 2.37
N GLY A 90 -5.45 14.63 2.54
CA GLY A 90 -5.94 13.52 1.73
C GLY A 90 -6.10 13.85 0.25
N LYS A 91 -6.35 15.13 -0.09
CA LYS A 91 -6.49 15.60 -1.48
C LYS A 91 -5.14 15.68 -2.17
N ALA A 92 -4.15 16.26 -1.50
CA ALA A 92 -2.80 16.38 -2.02
C ALA A 92 -2.13 15.00 -2.20
N ASP A 93 -2.32 14.06 -1.27
CA ASP A 93 -1.85 12.67 -1.39
C ASP A 93 -2.41 11.99 -2.65
N HIS A 94 -3.68 12.23 -2.95
CA HIS A 94 -4.32 11.72 -4.14
C HIS A 94 -3.78 12.34 -5.43
N GLU A 95 -3.53 13.64 -5.43
CA GLU A 95 -3.02 14.36 -6.59
C GLU A 95 -1.60 13.89 -6.95
N HIS A 96 -0.67 13.88 -6.02
CA HIS A 96 0.71 13.44 -6.27
C HIS A 96 0.79 11.99 -6.74
N ARG A 97 0.04 11.10 -6.10
CA ARG A 97 -0.03 9.71 -6.54
C ARG A 97 -0.56 9.59 -7.96
N SER A 98 -1.56 10.39 -8.30
CA SER A 98 -2.19 10.36 -9.62
C SER A 98 -1.26 10.87 -10.70
N ILE A 99 -0.53 11.94 -10.45
CA ILE A 99 0.50 12.45 -11.36
C ILE A 99 1.58 11.39 -11.59
N PHE A 100 2.12 10.82 -10.51
CA PHE A 100 3.12 9.78 -10.61
C PHE A 100 2.62 8.55 -11.40
N MET A 101 1.39 8.13 -11.17
CA MET A 101 0.80 7.00 -11.87
C MET A 101 0.57 7.29 -13.35
N GLU A 102 0.14 8.51 -13.69
CA GLU A 102 -0.05 8.94 -15.08
C GLU A 102 1.29 9.00 -15.82
N GLU A 103 2.31 9.63 -15.25
CA GLU A 103 3.67 9.74 -15.81
C GLU A 103 4.28 8.38 -16.12
N HIS A 104 4.00 7.39 -15.28
CA HIS A 104 4.53 6.03 -15.43
C HIS A 104 3.53 5.05 -16.07
N ASN A 105 2.37 5.53 -16.52
CA ASN A 105 1.29 4.70 -17.10
C ASN A 105 0.91 3.51 -16.20
N ILE A 106 0.73 3.75 -14.89
CA ILE A 106 0.36 2.75 -13.90
C ILE A 106 -1.15 2.79 -13.66
N LYS A 107 -1.83 1.67 -13.77
CA LYS A 107 -3.28 1.55 -13.57
C LYS A 107 -3.67 0.71 -12.35
N ASP A 108 -2.73 -0.02 -11.79
CA ASP A 108 -2.98 -0.97 -10.70
C ASP A 108 -2.17 -0.61 -9.46
N VAL A 109 -2.87 -0.44 -8.33
CA VAL A 109 -2.30 -0.08 -7.03
C VAL A 109 -2.61 -1.16 -6.01
N LEU A 110 -1.60 -1.63 -5.31
CA LEU A 110 -1.75 -2.60 -4.22
C LEU A 110 -1.66 -1.89 -2.87
N HIS A 111 -2.67 -2.10 -2.03
CA HIS A 111 -2.73 -1.59 -0.67
C HIS A 111 -2.63 -2.72 0.35
N GLY A 112 -1.71 -2.57 1.29
CA GLY A 112 -1.50 -3.48 2.42
C GLY A 112 -2.53 -3.27 3.53
N ARG A 113 -3.83 -3.42 3.23
CA ARG A 113 -4.88 -3.31 4.22
C ARG A 113 -5.31 -4.69 4.70
N VAL A 114 -5.23 -4.92 6.00
CA VAL A 114 -5.69 -6.13 6.66
C VAL A 114 -7.07 -5.95 7.29
N LYS A 115 -7.68 -7.05 7.72
CA LYS A 115 -8.94 -7.05 8.45
C LYS A 115 -8.79 -6.26 9.75
N THR A 116 -9.70 -5.32 9.98
CA THR A 116 -9.69 -4.58 11.24
C THR A 116 -10.08 -5.47 12.41
N THR A 117 -9.39 -5.30 13.54
CA THR A 117 -9.62 -5.99 14.80
C THR A 117 -10.36 -5.11 15.81
N LEU A 118 -11.19 -4.18 15.35
CA LEU A 118 -11.99 -3.36 16.24
C LEU A 118 -12.93 -4.25 17.05
N THR A 119 -13.03 -3.96 18.35
CA THR A 119 -14.04 -4.57 19.23
C THR A 119 -15.43 -4.12 18.78
N GLU A 120 -16.49 -4.86 19.20
CA GLU A 120 -17.87 -4.47 18.91
C GLU A 120 -18.20 -3.07 19.43
N GLU A 121 -17.63 -2.68 20.57
CA GLU A 121 -17.82 -1.38 21.18
C GLU A 121 -17.13 -0.26 20.36
N GLN A 122 -15.92 -0.51 19.91
CA GLN A 122 -15.19 0.39 18.99
C GLN A 122 -15.90 0.50 17.63
N LEU A 123 -16.46 -0.59 17.11
CA LEU A 123 -17.27 -0.59 15.91
C LEU A 123 -18.51 0.29 16.06
N LYS A 124 -19.29 0.13 17.15
CA LYS A 124 -20.46 0.96 17.44
C LYS A 124 -20.11 2.44 17.58
N GLN A 125 -19.00 2.75 18.23
CA GLN A 125 -18.52 4.12 18.36
C GLN A 125 -18.14 4.73 17.00
N CYS A 126 -17.47 3.96 16.14
CA CYS A 126 -17.16 4.37 14.77
C CYS A 126 -18.43 4.50 13.91
N GLU A 127 -19.41 3.62 14.04
CA GLU A 127 -20.71 3.71 13.36
C GLU A 127 -21.46 4.99 13.66
N THR A 128 -21.41 5.41 14.91
CA THR A 128 -22.07 6.64 15.36
C THR A 128 -21.37 7.89 14.83
N GLN A 129 -20.04 7.90 14.81
CA GLN A 129 -19.24 9.06 14.41
C GLN A 129 -18.98 9.13 12.89
N TYR A 130 -18.83 7.98 12.23
CA TYR A 130 -18.42 7.87 10.82
C TYR A 130 -19.13 6.71 10.10
N PRO A 131 -20.45 6.72 9.94
CA PRO A 131 -21.21 5.58 9.40
C PRO A 131 -20.76 5.14 8.00
N GLN A 132 -20.31 6.05 7.15
CA GLN A 132 -19.78 5.72 5.82
C GLN A 132 -18.39 5.06 5.88
N ALA A 133 -17.56 5.36 6.89
CA ALA A 133 -16.26 4.74 7.06
C ALA A 133 -16.41 3.30 7.55
N VAL A 134 -17.38 3.03 8.42
CA VAL A 134 -17.63 1.69 8.96
C VAL A 134 -18.20 0.76 7.90
N SER A 135 -19.13 1.20 7.07
CA SER A 135 -19.63 0.39 5.96
C SER A 135 -18.50 -0.02 5.00
N LYS A 136 -17.50 0.86 4.78
CA LYS A 136 -16.27 0.54 4.01
C LYS A 136 -15.30 -0.37 4.75
N LEU A 137 -15.30 -0.35 6.08
CA LEU A 137 -14.46 -1.23 6.92
C LEU A 137 -15.05 -2.64 7.00
N LEU A 138 -16.37 -2.75 7.04
CA LEU A 138 -17.09 -4.03 7.14
C LEU A 138 -17.23 -4.74 5.78
N LEU A 139 -17.14 -4.03 4.68
CA LEU A 139 -17.04 -4.60 3.33
C LEU A 139 -15.68 -5.28 3.11
N ASN A 140 -15.42 -6.31 3.90
CA ASN A 140 -14.19 -7.12 3.93
C ASN A 140 -14.08 -8.13 2.76
N SER A 141 -14.77 -7.92 1.68
CA SER A 141 -14.52 -8.65 0.45
C SER A 141 -13.48 -7.88 -0.38
N HIS A 142 -12.77 -8.56 -1.25
CA HIS A 142 -11.95 -7.97 -2.31
C HIS A 142 -12.62 -6.74 -2.90
N VAL A 143 -12.34 -5.59 -2.32
CA VAL A 143 -12.82 -4.34 -2.89
C VAL A 143 -11.81 -3.95 -3.95
N ILE A 144 -12.08 -4.36 -5.17
CA ILE A 144 -11.50 -3.70 -6.34
C ILE A 144 -12.24 -2.37 -6.42
N GLU A 145 -11.60 -1.31 -6.02
CA GLU A 145 -12.16 0.04 -6.06
C GLU A 145 -11.52 0.78 -7.25
N THR A 146 -12.30 0.99 -8.30
CA THR A 146 -11.88 1.85 -9.40
C THR A 146 -12.06 3.29 -8.98
N LYS A 147 -10.99 4.07 -9.00
CA LYS A 147 -11.01 5.51 -8.71
C LYS A 147 -10.70 6.29 -9.96
N LYS A 148 -11.45 7.36 -10.15
CA LYS A 148 -11.15 8.38 -11.15
C LYS A 148 -10.55 9.58 -10.41
N THR A 149 -9.39 10.01 -10.83
CA THR A 149 -8.81 11.24 -10.30
C THR A 149 -9.44 12.43 -11.00
N TYR A 150 -9.93 13.36 -10.21
CA TYR A 150 -10.41 14.65 -10.70
C TYR A 150 -9.27 15.66 -10.61
N MET A 151 -8.37 15.63 -11.59
CA MET A 151 -7.53 16.78 -11.88
C MET A 151 -8.29 17.66 -12.88
N PRO A 152 -8.22 18.99 -12.79
CA PRO A 152 -8.94 19.88 -13.70
C PRO A 152 -8.64 19.64 -15.19
N GLN A 153 -7.53 18.99 -15.49
CA GLN A 153 -7.02 18.84 -16.86
C GLN A 153 -6.84 17.38 -17.30
N ASN A 154 -6.66 16.40 -16.38
CA ASN A 154 -6.45 15.00 -16.72
C ASN A 154 -7.25 14.06 -15.83
N ARG A 155 -7.90 13.06 -16.45
CA ARG A 155 -8.65 12.02 -15.75
C ARG A 155 -7.86 10.73 -15.82
N TRP A 156 -7.07 10.42 -14.78
CA TRP A 156 -6.43 9.13 -14.68
C TRP A 156 -7.32 8.15 -13.93
N GLU A 157 -7.64 7.03 -14.56
CA GLU A 157 -8.42 5.94 -13.96
C GLU A 157 -7.49 4.84 -13.52
N TYR A 158 -7.60 4.40 -12.26
CA TYR A 158 -6.80 3.32 -11.69
C TYR A 158 -7.62 2.45 -10.74
N THR A 159 -7.15 1.21 -10.56
CA THR A 159 -7.78 0.21 -9.71
C THR A 159 -6.96 -0.01 -8.45
N ILE A 160 -7.61 0.02 -7.29
CA ILE A 160 -7.00 -0.32 -6.01
C ILE A 160 -7.34 -1.78 -5.68
N HIS A 161 -6.31 -2.57 -5.48
CA HIS A 161 -6.40 -3.97 -5.04
C HIS A 161 -5.98 -4.09 -3.59
N ARG A 162 -6.66 -4.95 -2.82
CA ARG A 162 -6.35 -5.23 -1.41
C ARG A 162 -6.13 -6.73 -1.19
N PRO A 163 -5.00 -7.29 -1.63
CA PRO A 163 -4.79 -8.74 -1.68
C PRO A 163 -4.78 -9.42 -0.32
N ILE A 164 -4.49 -8.68 0.75
CA ILE A 164 -4.41 -9.18 2.13
C ILE A 164 -5.56 -8.69 3.02
N SER A 165 -6.67 -8.24 2.42
CA SER A 165 -7.82 -7.74 3.19
C SER A 165 -8.47 -8.77 4.11
N ASN A 166 -8.27 -10.07 3.85
CA ASN A 166 -8.76 -11.18 4.68
C ASN A 166 -7.77 -11.61 5.77
N TYR A 167 -6.55 -11.05 5.78
CA TYR A 167 -5.55 -11.37 6.79
C TYR A 167 -5.82 -10.58 8.07
N THR A 168 -5.55 -11.22 9.21
CA THR A 168 -5.42 -10.52 10.48
C THR A 168 -3.98 -10.05 10.65
N LYS A 169 -3.74 -9.16 11.62
CA LYS A 169 -2.39 -8.68 11.95
C LYS A 169 -1.48 -9.85 12.37
N SER A 170 -2.00 -10.81 13.15
CA SER A 170 -1.24 -12.01 13.53
C SER A 170 -0.82 -12.84 12.31
N MET A 171 -1.72 -13.07 11.36
CA MET A 171 -1.39 -13.80 10.14
C MET A 171 -0.28 -13.13 9.32
N VAL A 172 -0.25 -11.80 9.30
CA VAL A 172 0.83 -11.03 8.65
C VAL A 172 2.16 -11.24 9.34
N VAL A 173 2.18 -11.18 10.68
CA VAL A 173 3.38 -11.41 11.49
C VAL A 173 3.87 -12.85 11.32
N ASP A 174 2.97 -13.83 11.39
CA ASP A 174 3.31 -15.24 11.22
C ASP A 174 3.90 -15.50 9.82
N TYR A 175 3.29 -14.93 8.78
CA TYR A 175 3.83 -15.02 7.42
C TYR A 175 5.27 -14.49 7.31
N ILE A 176 5.57 -13.34 7.92
CA ILE A 176 6.92 -12.77 7.93
C ILE A 176 7.91 -13.70 8.63
N LYS A 177 7.53 -14.28 9.78
CA LYS A 177 8.36 -15.22 10.54
C LYS A 177 8.62 -16.52 9.76
N GLU A 178 7.59 -17.11 9.20
CA GLU A 178 7.67 -18.34 8.37
C GLU A 178 8.59 -18.19 7.16
N HIS A 179 8.78 -16.96 6.68
CA HIS A 179 9.63 -16.66 5.54
C HIS A 179 11.02 -16.11 5.91
N ASN A 180 11.38 -16.17 7.20
CA ASN A 180 12.66 -15.66 7.71
C ASN A 180 12.94 -14.21 7.26
N ALA A 181 11.94 -13.35 7.40
CA ALA A 181 12.02 -11.92 7.09
C ALA A 181 11.81 -11.06 8.35
N ASN A 182 12.36 -11.52 9.49
CA ASN A 182 12.14 -10.95 10.82
C ASN A 182 12.60 -9.49 10.93
N GLU A 183 13.54 -9.06 10.10
CA GLU A 183 14.00 -7.67 10.03
C GLU A 183 12.85 -6.72 9.69
N LEU A 184 11.85 -7.19 8.91
CA LEU A 184 10.65 -6.40 8.63
C LEU A 184 9.78 -6.18 9.88
N LEU A 185 9.89 -7.01 10.92
CA LEU A 185 9.15 -6.84 12.17
C LEU A 185 9.77 -5.78 13.08
N THR A 186 11.07 -5.58 13.00
CA THR A 186 11.82 -4.66 13.87
C THR A 186 11.90 -3.26 13.29
N GLU A 187 11.96 -3.14 11.98
CA GLU A 187 12.19 -1.88 11.27
C GLU A 187 10.92 -1.22 10.73
N THR A 188 9.75 -1.88 10.91
CA THR A 188 8.46 -1.29 10.54
C THR A 188 7.77 -0.66 11.73
N ILE A 189 6.94 0.34 11.43
CA ILE A 189 6.13 1.03 12.44
C ILE A 189 4.88 0.19 12.73
N SER A 190 4.58 0.03 14.01
CA SER A 190 3.40 -0.70 14.51
C SER A 190 2.11 0.15 14.44
#